data_c6232d43e60cdb1d79da8442b3c09c78
#
_entry.id   c6232d43e60cdb1d79da8442b3c09c78
#
_cell.length_a   1.000
_cell.length_b   1.000
_cell.length_c   1.000
_cell.angle_alpha   90.00
_cell.angle_beta   90.00
_cell.angle_gamma   90.00
#
_symmetry.space_group_name_H-M   'P 1'
#
loop_
_entity.id
_entity.type
_entity.pdbx_description
1 polymer ?
#
loop_
_entity_poly.entity_id
_entity_poly.type
_entity_poly.pdbx_seq_one_letter_code
_entity_poly.pdbx_strand_id
1 'polypeptide(L)'
;MPQMTSDDIVDTYETMAVITDQMLRAANDSDWDRLAELEQQCALHVRQLKESEPQPLAGPQRVKKVDAIRRMLAADRQIRDLSTPWMARLSALINNTSTERRVARAYGV
;
A
#
# COMPACT_ATOMS: atom_id res chain seq x y z
N MET A 1 2.07 -21.02 -17.03
CA MET A 1 1.25 -20.34 -16.01
C MET A 1 -0.11 -20.04 -16.56
N PRO A 2 -1.16 -20.38 -15.88
CA PRO A 2 -2.48 -19.98 -16.33
C PRO A 2 -2.60 -18.46 -16.28
N GLN A 3 -3.14 -17.89 -17.34
CA GLN A 3 -3.42 -16.47 -17.40
C GLN A 3 -4.60 -16.16 -16.48
N MET A 4 -4.56 -14.97 -15.89
CA MET A 4 -5.69 -14.49 -15.13
C MET A 4 -6.86 -14.18 -16.05
N THR A 5 -8.04 -14.67 -15.71
CA THR A 5 -9.27 -14.27 -16.40
C THR A 5 -9.65 -12.84 -16.00
N SER A 6 -10.62 -12.27 -16.73
CA SER A 6 -11.15 -10.94 -16.37
C SER A 6 -11.67 -10.91 -14.93
N ASP A 7 -12.36 -11.97 -14.50
CA ASP A 7 -12.87 -12.09 -13.14
C ASP A 7 -11.73 -12.21 -12.13
N ASP A 8 -10.68 -12.95 -12.43
CA ASP A 8 -9.50 -13.06 -11.58
C ASP A 8 -8.82 -11.71 -11.39
N ILE A 9 -8.73 -10.92 -12.45
CA ILE A 9 -8.15 -9.58 -12.40
C ILE A 9 -8.97 -8.68 -11.46
N VAL A 10 -10.29 -8.68 -11.62
CA VAL A 10 -11.19 -7.89 -10.76
C VAL A 10 -11.08 -8.34 -9.31
N ASP A 11 -11.11 -9.66 -9.06
CA ASP A 11 -10.96 -10.20 -7.71
C ASP A 11 -9.64 -9.79 -7.07
N THR A 12 -8.56 -9.78 -7.85
CA THR A 12 -7.25 -9.34 -7.38
C THR A 12 -7.28 -7.87 -6.95
N TYR A 13 -7.87 -6.99 -7.75
CA TYR A 13 -8.02 -5.58 -7.38
C TYR A 13 -8.86 -5.39 -6.12
N GLU A 14 -9.96 -6.13 -5.99
CA GLU A 14 -10.81 -6.07 -4.80
C GLU A 14 -10.07 -6.57 -3.55
N THR A 15 -9.30 -7.65 -3.69
CA THR A 15 -8.45 -8.17 -2.63
C THR A 15 -7.41 -7.13 -2.20
N MET A 16 -6.77 -6.48 -3.16
CA MET A 16 -5.80 -5.42 -2.87
C MET A 16 -6.45 -4.25 -2.14
N ALA A 17 -7.69 -3.88 -2.49
CA ALA A 17 -8.42 -2.84 -1.80
C ALA A 17 -8.69 -3.22 -0.33
N VAL A 18 -9.05 -4.47 -0.06
CA VAL A 18 -9.21 -4.98 1.31
C VAL A 18 -7.89 -4.91 2.08
N ILE A 19 -6.79 -5.32 1.45
CA ILE A 19 -5.46 -5.26 2.07
C ILE A 19 -5.10 -3.82 2.42
N THR A 20 -5.37 -2.86 1.52
CA THR A 20 -5.11 -1.45 1.79
C THR A 20 -5.95 -0.90 2.95
N ASP A 21 -7.19 -1.34 3.09
CA ASP A 21 -8.00 -0.98 4.25
C ASP A 21 -7.38 -1.50 5.55
N GLN A 22 -6.86 -2.73 5.53
CA GLN A 22 -6.14 -3.30 6.67
C GLN A 22 -4.84 -2.54 6.96
N MET A 23 -4.13 -2.11 5.92
CA MET A 23 -2.94 -1.28 6.06
C MET A 23 -3.27 0.04 6.76
N LEU A 24 -4.38 0.66 6.40
CA LEU A 24 -4.82 1.89 7.05
C LEU A 24 -5.11 1.68 8.54
N ARG A 25 -5.75 0.57 8.89
CA ARG A 25 -5.99 0.22 10.30
C ARG A 25 -4.68 0.02 11.06
N ALA A 26 -3.72 -0.69 10.47
CA ALA A 26 -2.40 -0.89 11.06
C ALA A 26 -1.71 0.46 11.28
N ALA A 27 -1.77 1.36 10.31
CA ALA A 27 -1.18 2.70 10.43
C ALA A 27 -1.86 3.52 11.54
N ASN A 28 -3.19 3.46 11.66
CA ASN A 28 -3.94 4.12 12.72
C ASN A 28 -3.54 3.61 14.10
N ASP A 29 -3.23 2.31 14.20
CA ASP A 29 -2.81 1.67 15.44
C ASP A 29 -1.31 1.78 15.68
N SER A 30 -0.59 2.45 14.80
CA SER A 30 0.88 2.54 14.81
C SER A 30 1.55 1.16 14.79
N ASP A 31 0.89 0.18 14.18
CA ASP A 31 1.40 -1.17 14.00
C ASP A 31 2.17 -1.26 12.69
N TRP A 32 3.39 -0.72 12.70
CA TRP A 32 4.21 -0.59 11.51
C TRP A 32 4.71 -1.93 10.98
N ASP A 33 4.91 -2.91 11.85
CA ASP A 33 5.29 -4.27 11.45
C ASP A 33 4.17 -4.93 10.64
N ARG A 34 2.94 -4.79 11.10
CA ARG A 34 1.77 -5.30 10.39
C ARG A 34 1.58 -4.58 9.05
N LEU A 35 1.80 -3.27 9.03
CA LEU A 35 1.75 -2.48 7.80
C LEU A 35 2.76 -3.02 6.77
N ALA A 36 3.98 -3.29 7.19
CA ALA A 36 5.03 -3.83 6.31
C ALA A 36 4.65 -5.22 5.75
N GLU A 37 4.09 -6.10 6.58
CA GLU A 37 3.60 -7.41 6.12
C GLU A 37 2.52 -7.26 5.05
N LEU A 38 1.57 -6.37 5.28
CA LEU A 38 0.47 -6.11 4.34
C LEU A 38 0.98 -5.49 3.04
N GLU A 39 1.97 -4.62 3.10
CA GLU A 39 2.61 -4.06 1.90
C GLU A 39 3.24 -5.17 1.04
N GLN A 40 3.88 -6.14 1.68
CA GLN A 40 4.46 -7.28 0.97
C GLN A 40 3.40 -8.13 0.28
N GLN A 41 2.27 -8.38 0.95
CA GLN A 41 1.15 -9.09 0.36
C GLN A 41 0.59 -8.35 -0.85
N CYS A 42 0.42 -7.04 -0.73
CA CYS A 42 -0.05 -6.20 -1.83
C CYS A 42 0.92 -6.24 -3.02
N ALA A 43 2.23 -6.20 -2.75
CA ALA A 43 3.25 -6.27 -3.79
C ALA A 43 3.21 -7.58 -4.57
N LEU A 44 2.88 -8.69 -3.92
CA LEU A 44 2.71 -9.99 -4.61
C LEU A 44 1.56 -9.93 -5.61
N HIS A 45 0.44 -9.33 -5.23
CA HIS A 45 -0.70 -9.16 -6.13
C HIS A 45 -0.36 -8.23 -7.30
N VAL A 46 0.36 -7.16 -7.06
CA VAL A 46 0.84 -6.26 -8.12
C VAL A 46 1.72 -7.03 -9.11
N ARG A 47 2.60 -7.87 -8.60
CA ARG A 47 3.47 -8.70 -9.46
C ARG A 47 2.65 -9.66 -10.31
N GLN A 48 1.64 -10.31 -9.74
CA GLN A 48 0.74 -11.20 -10.48
C GLN A 48 0.05 -10.46 -11.62
N LEU A 49 -0.43 -9.24 -11.37
CA LEU A 49 -1.07 -8.42 -12.39
C LEU A 49 -0.09 -8.04 -13.51
N LYS A 50 1.14 -7.71 -13.16
CA LYS A 50 2.18 -7.36 -14.14
C LYS A 50 2.60 -8.54 -15.00
N GLU A 51 2.61 -9.74 -14.44
CA GLU A 51 2.99 -10.96 -15.16
C GLU A 51 1.85 -11.52 -16.02
N SER A 52 0.63 -11.04 -15.80
CA SER A 52 -0.54 -11.47 -16.57
C SER A 52 -0.68 -10.65 -17.84
N GLU A 53 -1.19 -11.28 -18.91
CA GLU A 53 -1.55 -10.54 -20.10
C GLU A 53 -2.74 -9.63 -19.81
N PRO A 54 -2.72 -8.39 -20.35
CA PRO A 54 -3.86 -7.51 -20.21
C PRO A 54 -5.13 -8.14 -20.77
N GLN A 55 -6.20 -8.13 -19.96
CA GLN A 55 -7.52 -8.56 -20.37
C GLN A 55 -8.42 -7.34 -20.47
N PRO A 56 -9.17 -7.20 -21.56
CA PRO A 56 -10.11 -6.09 -21.66
C PRO A 56 -11.21 -6.24 -20.62
N LEU A 57 -11.44 -5.18 -19.87
CA LEU A 57 -12.54 -5.10 -18.91
C LEU A 57 -13.57 -4.11 -19.42
N ALA A 58 -14.84 -4.48 -19.32
CA ALA A 58 -15.95 -3.65 -19.76
C ALA A 58 -17.12 -3.79 -18.79
N GLY A 59 -18.01 -2.78 -18.78
CA GLY A 59 -19.20 -2.82 -17.97
C GLY A 59 -18.92 -2.92 -16.48
N PRO A 60 -19.64 -3.81 -15.75
CA PRO A 60 -19.52 -3.92 -14.31
C PRO A 60 -18.11 -4.27 -13.83
N GLN A 61 -17.36 -5.07 -14.59
CA GLN A 61 -15.98 -5.43 -14.23
C GLN A 61 -15.07 -4.21 -14.21
N ARG A 62 -15.20 -3.34 -15.20
CA ARG A 62 -14.43 -2.10 -15.26
C ARG A 62 -14.77 -1.17 -14.09
N VAL A 63 -16.05 -1.05 -13.75
CA VAL A 63 -16.50 -0.25 -12.62
C VAL A 63 -15.90 -0.76 -11.32
N LYS A 64 -15.93 -2.06 -11.09
CA LYS A 64 -15.33 -2.68 -9.88
C LYS A 64 -13.84 -2.41 -9.78
N LYS A 65 -13.11 -2.52 -10.88
CA LYS A 65 -11.68 -2.22 -10.93
C LYS A 65 -11.41 -0.77 -10.56
N VAL A 66 -12.13 0.16 -11.18
CA VAL A 66 -11.96 1.59 -10.92
C VAL A 66 -12.28 1.93 -9.47
N ASP A 67 -13.36 1.38 -8.94
CA ASP A 67 -13.74 1.60 -7.53
C ASP A 67 -12.67 1.06 -6.57
N ALA A 68 -12.14 -0.13 -6.84
CA ALA A 68 -11.07 -0.71 -6.03
C ALA A 68 -9.82 0.18 -6.04
N ILE A 69 -9.42 0.68 -7.21
CA ILE A 69 -8.27 1.57 -7.35
C ILE A 69 -8.50 2.87 -6.57
N ARG A 70 -9.70 3.45 -6.66
CA ARG A 70 -10.04 4.68 -5.91
C ARG A 70 -9.94 4.47 -4.41
N ARG A 71 -10.42 3.33 -3.91
CA ARG A 71 -10.34 2.97 -2.50
C ARG A 71 -8.87 2.83 -2.06
N MET A 72 -8.05 2.17 -2.87
CA MET A 72 -6.62 2.02 -2.59
C MET A 72 -5.89 3.36 -2.55
N LEU A 73 -6.18 4.25 -3.49
CA LEU A 73 -5.57 5.58 -3.53
C LEU A 73 -5.97 6.43 -2.33
N ALA A 74 -7.25 6.37 -1.94
CA ALA A 74 -7.74 7.10 -0.76
C ALA A 74 -7.08 6.58 0.52
N ALA A 75 -6.98 5.26 0.68
CA ALA A 75 -6.32 4.64 1.83
C ALA A 75 -4.83 4.98 1.88
N ASP A 76 -4.15 4.93 0.73
CA ASP A 76 -2.73 5.27 0.64
C ASP A 76 -2.46 6.72 1.08
N ARG A 77 -3.32 7.65 0.67
CA ARG A 77 -3.21 9.05 1.08
C ARG A 77 -3.33 9.19 2.59
N GLN A 78 -4.31 8.52 3.20
CA GLN A 78 -4.49 8.54 4.65
C GLN A 78 -3.31 7.91 5.39
N ILE A 79 -2.77 6.80 4.86
CA ILE A 79 -1.58 6.15 5.43
C ILE A 79 -0.39 7.11 5.42
N ARG A 80 -0.17 7.82 4.32
CA ARG A 80 0.91 8.82 4.21
C ARG A 80 0.73 9.94 5.22
N ASP A 81 -0.50 10.43 5.37
CA ASP A 81 -0.81 11.49 6.33
C ASP A 81 -0.51 11.05 7.77
N LEU A 82 -0.72 9.78 8.10
CA LEU A 82 -0.39 9.21 9.41
C LEU A 82 1.11 8.99 9.57
N SER A 83 1.79 8.58 8.52
CA SER A 83 3.23 8.27 8.55
C SER A 83 4.08 9.53 8.70
N THR A 84 3.68 10.64 8.08
CA THR A 84 4.43 11.90 8.10
C THR A 84 4.62 12.46 9.51
N PRO A 85 3.56 12.58 10.36
CA PRO A 85 3.74 13.02 11.75
C PRO A 85 4.64 12.09 12.55
N TRP A 86 4.54 10.77 12.34
CA TRP A 86 5.39 9.81 13.03
C TRP A 86 6.86 10.00 12.65
N MET A 87 7.15 10.17 11.37
CA MET A 87 8.51 10.43 10.88
C MET A 87 9.06 11.74 11.44
N ALA A 88 8.23 12.77 11.54
CA ALA A 88 8.64 14.04 12.14
C ALA A 88 8.99 13.88 13.62
N ARG A 89 8.22 13.08 14.37
CA ARG A 89 8.51 12.78 15.78
C ARG A 89 9.81 11.99 15.93
N LEU A 90 10.02 11.00 15.05
CA LEU A 90 11.25 10.21 15.05
C LEU A 90 12.46 11.10 14.79
N SER A 91 12.40 11.97 13.79
CA SER A 91 13.44 12.95 13.52
C SER A 91 13.71 13.83 14.74
N ALA A 92 12.68 14.36 15.38
CA ALA A 92 12.81 15.19 16.56
C ALA A 92 13.47 14.47 17.75
N LEU A 93 13.12 13.18 17.94
CA LEU A 93 13.68 12.37 19.03
C LEU A 93 15.15 12.06 18.82
N ILE A 94 15.55 11.85 17.58
CA ILE A 94 16.93 11.53 17.25
C ILE A 94 17.80 12.74 16.93
N ASN A 95 17.24 13.98 16.93
CA ASN A 95 17.92 15.22 16.54
C ASN A 95 18.78 15.89 17.60
N ASN A 96 19.24 15.18 18.59
CA ASN A 96 20.14 15.71 19.60
C ASN A 96 21.41 14.91 19.80
N THR A 97 21.64 13.88 18.96
CA THR A 97 22.81 13.01 19.05
C THR A 97 23.45 12.81 17.69
N SER A 98 24.74 12.48 17.68
CA SER A 98 25.44 12.22 16.41
C SER A 98 24.88 11.01 15.65
N THR A 99 24.27 10.07 16.34
CA THR A 99 23.59 8.91 15.75
C THR A 99 22.43 9.33 14.88
N GLU A 100 21.75 10.35 15.26
CA GLU A 100 20.64 10.97 14.65
C GLU A 100 20.91 11.52 13.27
N ARG A 101 22.03 12.12 13.07
CA ARG A 101 22.45 12.59 11.75
C ARG A 101 22.57 11.43 10.76
N ARG A 102 23.01 10.26 11.24
CA ARG A 102 23.11 9.07 10.41
C ARG A 102 21.73 8.54 10.05
N VAL A 103 20.84 8.47 11.02
CA VAL A 103 19.47 8.00 10.81
C VAL A 103 18.73 8.97 9.90
N ALA A 104 18.87 10.27 10.13
CA ALA A 104 18.26 11.29 9.28
C ALA A 104 18.72 11.15 7.83
N ARG A 105 20.01 10.91 7.58
CA ARG A 105 20.53 10.67 6.23
C ARG A 105 19.95 9.39 5.62
N ALA A 106 19.85 8.33 6.40
CA ALA A 106 19.31 7.06 5.93
C ALA A 106 17.86 7.18 5.49
N TYR A 107 17.08 8.05 6.15
CA TYR A 107 15.67 8.30 5.80
C TYR A 107 15.45 9.49 4.87
N GLY A 108 16.52 10.13 4.38
CA GLY A 108 16.42 11.26 3.46
C GLY A 108 15.85 12.53 4.08
N VAL A 109 16.03 12.69 5.37
CA VAL A 109 15.53 13.84 6.13
C VAL A 109 16.62 14.93 6.23
#